data_501a20959d7328df323d071f8dfb1b12
#
_entry.id   501a20959d7328df323d071f8dfb1b12
#
_cell.length_a   1.000
_cell.length_b   1.000
_cell.length_c   1.000
_cell.angle_alpha   90.00
_cell.angle_beta   90.00
_cell.angle_gamma   90.00
#
_symmetry.space_group_name_H-M   'P 1'
#
loop_
_entity.id
_entity.type
_entity.pdbx_description
1 polymer ?
#
loop_
_entity_poly.entity_id
_entity_poly.type
_entity_poly.pdbx_seq_one_letter_code
_entity_poly.pdbx_strand_id
1 'polypeptide(L)' 'MTLDQYQEEALKTAIYPEDKKIIYPTLGLTGEAGEVADKVKKVIRDNNQEFTDEKKRQIALEISDVLWY' A
#
# COMPACT_ATOMS: atom_id res chain seq x y z
N MET A 1 8.37 16.55 4.58
CA MET A 1 7.62 16.44 3.31
C MET A 1 6.15 16.61 3.58
N THR A 2 5.48 17.45 2.81
CA THR A 2 4.03 17.61 2.88
C THR A 2 3.34 16.57 1.99
N LEU A 3 2.01 16.41 2.14
CA LEU A 3 1.24 15.53 1.25
C LEU A 3 1.30 16.00 -0.20
N ASP A 4 1.30 17.32 -0.43
CA ASP A 4 1.44 17.86 -1.78
C ASP A 4 2.79 17.53 -2.40
N GLN A 5 3.85 17.65 -1.63
CA GLN A 5 5.19 17.27 -2.08
C GLN A 5 5.29 15.80 -2.39
N TYR A 6 4.69 14.96 -1.53
CA TYR A 6 4.65 13.52 -1.76
C TYR A 6 3.93 13.21 -3.08
N GLN A 7 2.78 13.83 -3.31
CA GLN A 7 2.01 13.63 -4.53
C GLN A 7 2.82 14.01 -5.77
N GLU A 8 3.52 15.14 -5.74
CA GLU A 8 4.36 15.56 -6.85
C GLU A 8 5.43 14.52 -7.17
N GLU A 9 6.12 14.01 -6.15
CA GLU A 9 7.16 13.01 -6.33
C GLU A 9 6.58 11.68 -6.82
N ALA A 10 5.44 11.25 -6.27
CA ALA A 10 4.80 10.01 -6.68
C ALA A 10 4.33 10.05 -8.14
N LEU A 11 3.81 11.19 -8.60
CA LEU A 11 3.35 11.35 -9.97
C LEU A 11 4.48 11.18 -10.99
N LYS A 12 5.72 11.47 -10.62
CA LYS A 12 6.88 11.27 -11.50
C LYS A 12 7.10 9.80 -11.85
N THR A 13 6.65 8.88 -11.00
CA THR A 13 6.79 7.44 -11.20
C THR A 13 5.51 6.77 -11.68
N ALA A 14 4.43 7.53 -11.86
CA ALA A 14 3.17 7.00 -12.34
C ALA A 14 3.25 6.76 -13.84
N ILE A 15 3.07 5.51 -14.26
CA ILE A 15 3.23 5.09 -15.66
C ILE A 15 1.96 4.51 -16.27
N TYR A 16 0.81 4.82 -15.71
CA TYR A 16 -0.47 4.37 -16.23
C TYR A 16 -1.03 5.33 -17.29
N PRO A 17 -1.98 4.89 -18.15
CA PRO A 17 -2.55 5.75 -19.18
C PRO A 17 -3.21 7.00 -18.63
N GLU A 18 -3.05 8.10 -19.34
CA GLU A 18 -3.54 9.43 -18.93
C GLU A 18 -5.06 9.44 -18.70
N ASP A 19 -5.82 8.70 -19.52
CA ASP A 19 -7.27 8.62 -19.40
C ASP A 19 -7.74 7.74 -18.22
N LYS A 20 -6.80 7.15 -17.45
CA LYS A 20 -7.07 6.29 -16.30
C LYS A 20 -6.68 6.93 -14.99
N LYS A 21 -6.56 8.25 -14.92
CA LYS A 21 -6.11 8.98 -13.73
C LYS A 21 -6.95 8.76 -12.49
N ILE A 22 -8.23 8.42 -12.64
CA ILE A 22 -9.11 8.13 -11.50
C ILE A 22 -9.25 6.63 -11.31
N ILE A 23 -9.51 5.90 -12.38
CA ILE A 23 -9.77 4.47 -12.30
C ILE A 23 -8.54 3.70 -11.83
N TYR A 24 -7.37 3.97 -12.41
CA TYR A 24 -6.18 3.21 -12.10
C TYR A 24 -5.73 3.39 -10.63
N PRO A 25 -5.58 4.63 -10.12
CA PRO A 25 -5.24 4.79 -8.71
C PRO A 25 -6.29 4.24 -7.75
N THR A 26 -7.57 4.29 -8.12
CA THR A 26 -8.64 3.72 -7.28
C THR A 26 -8.48 2.20 -7.15
N LEU A 27 -8.23 1.52 -8.27
CA LEU A 27 -7.98 0.08 -8.25
C LEU A 27 -6.71 -0.26 -7.48
N GLY A 28 -5.64 0.54 -7.67
CA GLY A 28 -4.39 0.36 -6.95
C GLY A 28 -4.55 0.53 -5.45
N LEU A 29 -5.24 1.58 -5.03
CA LEU A 29 -5.50 1.83 -3.61
C LEU A 29 -6.28 0.67 -2.97
N THR A 30 -7.32 0.20 -3.62
CA THR A 30 -8.14 -0.90 -3.12
C THR A 30 -7.33 -2.20 -3.04
N GLY A 31 -6.54 -2.49 -4.08
CA GLY A 31 -5.69 -3.67 -4.11
C GLY A 31 -4.62 -3.66 -3.02
N GLU A 32 -3.92 -2.54 -2.86
CA GLU A 32 -2.88 -2.41 -1.85
C GLU A 32 -3.45 -2.43 -0.43
N ALA A 33 -4.62 -1.82 -0.21
CA ALA A 33 -5.29 -1.92 1.09
C ALA A 33 -5.66 -3.38 1.40
N GLY A 34 -6.06 -4.15 0.39
CA GLY A 34 -6.30 -5.58 0.52
C GLY A 34 -5.03 -6.36 0.89
N GLU A 35 -3.87 -5.97 0.36
CA GLU A 35 -2.59 -6.58 0.71
C GLU A 35 -2.26 -6.37 2.20
N VAL A 36 -2.53 -5.18 2.75
CA VAL A 36 -2.36 -4.93 4.18
C VAL A 36 -3.24 -5.88 4.98
N ALA A 37 -4.51 -5.97 4.64
CA ALA A 37 -5.47 -6.86 5.32
C ALA A 37 -5.02 -8.33 5.25
N ASP A 38 -4.52 -8.77 4.09
CA ASP A 38 -4.05 -10.12 3.89
C ASP A 38 -2.84 -10.44 4.78
N LYS A 39 -1.89 -9.53 4.90
CA LYS A 39 -0.72 -9.70 5.78
C LYS A 39 -1.13 -9.85 7.24
N VAL A 40 -2.06 -9.00 7.71
CA VAL A 40 -2.56 -9.08 9.08
C VAL A 40 -3.30 -10.39 9.31
N LYS A 41 -4.15 -10.79 8.38
CA LYS A 41 -4.90 -12.06 8.43
C LYS A 41 -3.95 -13.25 8.59
N LYS A 42 -2.86 -13.26 7.82
CA LYS A 42 -1.89 -14.36 7.85
C LYS A 42 -1.13 -14.43 9.16
N VAL A 43 -0.85 -13.30 9.81
CA VAL A 43 -0.25 -13.30 11.14
C VAL A 43 -1.18 -13.99 12.14
N ILE A 44 -2.46 -13.65 12.11
CA ILE A 44 -3.46 -14.26 13.00
C ILE A 44 -3.55 -15.77 12.77
N ARG A 45 -3.55 -16.20 11.52
CA ARG A 45 -3.70 -17.60 11.15
C ARG A 45 -2.45 -18.43 11.44
N ASP A 46 -1.27 -17.93 11.04
CA ASP A 46 -0.06 -18.74 10.93
C ASP A 46 0.95 -18.52 12.06
N ASN A 47 0.91 -17.34 12.71
CA ASN A 47 1.87 -16.97 13.76
C ASN A 47 1.26 -16.92 15.16
N ASN A 48 0.13 -17.61 15.40
CA ASN A 48 -0.57 -17.59 16.69
C ASN A 48 -0.85 -16.17 17.17
N GLN A 49 -1.21 -15.28 16.25
CA GLN A 49 -1.47 -13.86 16.52
C GLN A 49 -0.25 -13.08 17.04
N GLU A 50 0.95 -13.60 16.79
CA GLU A 50 2.18 -12.95 17.21
C GLU A 50 2.73 -12.05 16.12
N PHE A 51 2.76 -10.75 16.38
CA PHE A 51 3.30 -9.76 15.45
C PHE A 51 4.81 -9.58 15.72
N THR A 52 5.62 -10.38 15.04
CA THR A 52 7.08 -10.26 15.11
C THR A 52 7.55 -8.97 14.43
N ASP A 53 8.78 -8.54 14.71
CA ASP A 53 9.35 -7.34 14.10
C ASP A 53 9.38 -7.46 12.57
N GLU A 54 9.68 -8.65 12.05
CA GLU A 54 9.67 -8.88 10.61
C GLU A 54 8.27 -8.76 10.01
N LYS A 55 7.26 -9.30 10.68
CA LYS A 55 5.87 -9.20 10.22
C LYS A 55 5.38 -7.76 10.26
N LYS A 56 5.71 -7.02 11.31
CA LYS A 56 5.41 -5.59 11.40
C LYS A 56 6.05 -4.80 10.27
N ARG A 57 7.29 -5.13 9.93
CA ARG A 57 7.99 -4.49 8.81
C ARG A 57 7.33 -4.78 7.47
N GLN A 58 6.92 -6.03 7.23
CA GLN A 58 6.21 -6.41 6.01
C GLN A 58 4.89 -5.64 5.87
N ILE A 59 4.14 -5.52 6.98
CA ILE A 59 2.90 -4.76 6.99
C ILE A 59 3.17 -3.28 6.71
N ALA A 60 4.21 -2.71 7.30
CA ALA A 60 4.58 -1.32 7.06
C ALA A 60 4.91 -1.06 5.59
N LEU A 61 5.57 -1.99 4.91
CA LEU A 61 5.86 -1.88 3.48
C LEU A 61 4.58 -1.85 2.65
N GLU A 62 3.60 -2.69 2.98
CA GLU A 62 2.31 -2.68 2.28
C GLU A 62 1.54 -1.37 2.53
N ILE A 63 1.62 -0.82 3.75
CA ILE A 63 1.02 0.48 4.05
C ILE A 63 1.66 1.58 3.19
N SER A 64 2.97 1.52 2.98
CA SER A 64 3.66 2.46 2.11
C SER A 64 3.12 2.41 0.69
N ASP A 65 2.80 1.21 0.18
CA ASP A 65 2.22 1.04 -1.14
C ASP A 65 0.82 1.67 -1.23
N VAL A 66 0.03 1.58 -0.15
CA VAL A 66 -1.27 2.26 -0.06
C VAL A 66 -1.09 3.78 -0.17
N LEU A 67 -0.11 4.33 0.54
CA LEU A 67 0.17 5.78 0.52
C LEU A 67 0.60 6.27 -0.86
N TRP A 68 1.28 5.44 -1.63
CA TRP A 68 1.70 5.80 -2.97
C TRP A 68 0.50 6.09 -3.89
N TYR A 69 -0.57 5.36 -3.73
CA TYR A 69 -1.80 5.58 -4.48
C TYR A 69 -2.66 6.66 -3.82
#